data_dd5c49bf79100f9efe0c9c5d5d6afb6c
#
_entry.id   dd5c49bf79100f9efe0c9c5d5d6afb6c
#
_cell.length_a   1.000
_cell.length_b   1.000
_cell.length_c   1.000
_cell.angle_alpha   90.00
_cell.angle_beta   90.00
_cell.angle_gamma   90.00
#
_symmetry.space_group_name_H-M   'P 1'
#
loop_
_entity.id
_entity.type
_entity.pdbx_description
1 polymer ?
#
loop_
_entity_poly.entity_id
_entity_poly.type
_entity_poly.pdbx_seq_one_letter_code
_entity_poly.pdbx_strand_id
1 'polypeptide(L)'
;MNSGNIILFQTQGGETKIEVQLANESVWLTADQMTELFQRNKSTISRHIKNILESGELQRNSVVAENATTAADGKTYTVSYYNLDMIISVGYRVNSHRGVQFRQWATQVLKEYMIKGFALNDDLLKNAGHGNYFDELLARIRDIRSSEKVFYRKVLEIYALSIDYDPRTETTQQFFKTVQNKMHFAAHGHTAAEVIYDRANAENDFMGLTTWRGALPTKQEAEVAKNYLSEDEVDMLNRIVNLYLDFAELQAKSHVPMYMKDW
;
A
#
# COMPACT_ATOMS: atom_id res chain seq x y z
N MET A 1 -20.35 -4.54 -9.94
CA MET A 1 -19.57 -5.48 -9.08
C MET A 1 -18.51 -6.11 -9.94
N ASN A 2 -17.24 -5.74 -9.76
CA ASN A 2 -16.15 -6.36 -10.50
C ASN A 2 -15.90 -7.76 -9.93
N SER A 3 -16.38 -8.78 -10.61
CA SER A 3 -16.04 -10.16 -10.33
C SER A 3 -14.81 -10.51 -11.16
N GLY A 4 -13.63 -10.33 -10.58
CA GLY A 4 -12.38 -10.81 -11.17
C GLY A 4 -12.00 -12.17 -10.56
N ASN A 5 -11.54 -13.12 -11.38
CA ASN A 5 -10.94 -14.35 -10.87
C ASN A 5 -9.50 -14.04 -10.43
N ILE A 6 -9.19 -14.24 -9.15
CA ILE A 6 -7.82 -14.13 -8.62
C ILE A 6 -7.27 -15.53 -8.33
N ILE A 7 -5.99 -15.71 -8.55
CA ILE A 7 -5.26 -16.89 -8.11
C ILE A 7 -4.89 -16.69 -6.65
N LEU A 8 -5.56 -17.39 -5.75
CA LEU A 8 -5.29 -17.28 -4.31
C LEU A 8 -3.92 -17.89 -3.95
N PHE A 9 -3.59 -19.00 -4.57
CA PHE A 9 -2.37 -19.76 -4.27
C PHE A 9 -1.95 -20.60 -5.46
N GLN A 10 -0.67 -20.47 -5.85
CA GLN A 10 -0.05 -21.31 -6.86
C GLN A 10 1.14 -22.06 -6.24
N THR A 11 1.21 -23.37 -6.41
CA THR A 11 2.37 -24.15 -5.98
C THR A 11 3.56 -23.87 -6.86
N GLN A 12 4.77 -24.04 -6.34
CA GLN A 12 6.02 -23.86 -7.12
C GLN A 12 6.11 -24.69 -8.40
N GLY A 13 5.29 -25.76 -8.53
CA GLY A 13 5.17 -26.58 -9.74
C GLY A 13 4.01 -26.18 -10.67
N GLY A 14 3.25 -25.14 -10.39
CA GLY A 14 2.13 -24.70 -11.23
C GLY A 14 0.87 -25.58 -11.20
N GLU A 15 0.88 -26.67 -10.43
CA GLU A 15 -0.13 -27.73 -10.46
C GLU A 15 -1.48 -27.39 -9.82
N THR A 16 -1.57 -26.32 -9.06
CA THR A 16 -2.84 -25.92 -8.42
C THR A 16 -3.08 -24.44 -8.60
N LYS A 17 -4.04 -24.15 -9.48
CA LYS A 17 -4.59 -22.82 -9.71
C LYS A 17 -5.98 -22.82 -9.11
N ILE A 18 -6.19 -22.17 -7.97
CA ILE A 18 -7.54 -21.99 -7.44
C ILE A 18 -7.98 -20.59 -7.82
N GLU A 19 -8.89 -20.53 -8.77
CA GLU A 19 -9.58 -19.31 -9.16
C GLU A 19 -10.63 -19.01 -8.10
N VAL A 20 -10.53 -17.84 -7.48
CA VAL A 20 -11.45 -17.40 -6.45
C VAL A 20 -12.18 -16.14 -6.91
N GLN A 21 -13.42 -16.01 -6.54
CA GLN A 21 -14.18 -14.80 -6.80
C GLN A 21 -13.84 -13.74 -5.77
N LEU A 22 -13.42 -12.56 -6.25
CA LEU A 22 -13.37 -11.37 -5.42
C LEU A 22 -14.78 -10.79 -5.30
N ALA A 23 -15.25 -10.68 -4.08
CA ALA A 23 -16.45 -9.92 -3.77
C ALA A 23 -16.19 -9.09 -2.51
N ASN A 24 -16.52 -7.80 -2.55
CA ASN A 24 -16.35 -6.88 -1.41
C ASN A 24 -14.93 -6.88 -0.81
N GLU A 25 -13.91 -6.78 -1.69
CA GLU A 25 -12.49 -6.72 -1.31
C GLU A 25 -11.98 -7.96 -0.57
N SER A 26 -12.70 -9.08 -0.60
CA SER A 26 -12.30 -10.34 0.01
C SER A 26 -12.43 -11.51 -0.95
N VAL A 27 -11.71 -12.57 -0.65
CA VAL A 27 -11.77 -13.87 -1.32
C VAL A 27 -12.78 -14.74 -0.59
N TRP A 28 -13.67 -15.39 -1.34
CA TRP A 28 -14.70 -16.26 -0.78
C TRP A 28 -14.60 -17.67 -1.36
N LEU A 29 -14.56 -18.69 -0.51
CA LEU A 29 -14.55 -20.11 -0.88
C LEU A 29 -15.67 -20.86 -0.19
N THR A 30 -16.21 -21.86 -0.87
CA THR A 30 -17.04 -22.90 -0.24
C THR A 30 -16.19 -23.91 0.53
N ALA A 31 -16.82 -24.71 1.40
CA ALA A 31 -16.11 -25.81 2.07
C ALA A 31 -15.53 -26.83 1.07
N ASP A 32 -16.21 -27.07 -0.07
CA ASP A 32 -15.73 -27.97 -1.12
C ASP A 32 -14.47 -27.40 -1.82
N GLN A 33 -14.44 -26.13 -2.14
CA GLN A 33 -13.24 -25.47 -2.67
C GLN A 33 -12.08 -25.48 -1.68
N MET A 34 -12.34 -25.32 -0.37
CA MET A 34 -11.29 -25.50 0.66
C MET A 34 -10.80 -26.94 0.76
N THR A 35 -11.66 -27.92 0.48
CA THR A 35 -11.27 -29.35 0.39
C THR A 35 -10.24 -29.57 -0.72
N GLU A 36 -10.45 -28.96 -1.88
CA GLU A 36 -9.49 -29.00 -3.01
C GLU A 36 -8.21 -28.23 -2.67
N LEU A 37 -8.34 -27.00 -2.15
CA LEU A 37 -7.22 -26.14 -1.78
C LEU A 37 -6.27 -26.86 -0.82
N PHE A 38 -6.79 -27.45 0.26
CA PHE A 38 -6.00 -28.03 1.32
C PHE A 38 -5.78 -29.54 1.16
N GLN A 39 -6.37 -30.17 0.14
CA GLN A 39 -6.33 -31.62 -0.09
C GLN A 39 -6.70 -32.41 1.17
N ARG A 40 -7.86 -32.09 1.74
CA ARG A 40 -8.46 -32.75 2.91
C ARG A 40 -9.94 -33.01 2.67
N ASN A 41 -10.46 -34.04 3.31
CA ASN A 41 -11.86 -34.38 3.19
C ASN A 41 -12.76 -33.31 3.82
N LYS A 42 -13.98 -33.19 3.32
CA LYS A 42 -14.97 -32.20 3.70
C LYS A 42 -15.28 -32.22 5.21
N SER A 43 -15.31 -33.41 5.83
CA SER A 43 -15.58 -33.57 7.26
C SER A 43 -14.49 -32.92 8.13
N THR A 44 -13.22 -32.99 7.69
CA THR A 44 -12.11 -32.32 8.38
C THR A 44 -12.20 -30.80 8.25
N ILE A 45 -12.45 -30.29 7.05
CA ILE A 45 -12.63 -28.84 6.81
C ILE A 45 -13.81 -28.31 7.62
N SER A 46 -14.97 -28.99 7.56
CA SER A 46 -16.19 -28.58 8.31
C SER A 46 -15.95 -28.59 9.83
N ARG A 47 -15.19 -29.55 10.36
CA ARG A 47 -14.83 -29.58 11.76
C ARG A 47 -13.94 -28.42 12.18
N HIS A 48 -12.96 -28.03 11.35
CA HIS A 48 -12.13 -26.86 11.62
C HIS A 48 -12.95 -25.58 11.59
N ILE A 49 -13.82 -25.39 10.60
CA ILE A 49 -14.74 -24.24 10.51
C ILE A 49 -15.61 -24.16 11.78
N LYS A 50 -16.24 -25.28 12.16
CA LYS A 50 -17.07 -25.37 13.35
C LYS A 50 -16.28 -24.95 14.61
N ASN A 51 -15.10 -25.52 14.81
CA ASN A 51 -14.26 -25.22 15.98
C ASN A 51 -13.83 -23.73 16.04
N ILE A 52 -13.55 -23.10 14.89
CA ILE A 52 -13.19 -21.68 14.81
C ILE A 52 -14.36 -20.80 15.26
N LEU A 53 -15.57 -21.11 14.79
CA LEU A 53 -16.78 -20.38 15.17
C LEU A 53 -17.17 -20.61 16.63
N GLU A 54 -17.09 -21.84 17.11
CA GLU A 54 -17.44 -22.21 18.50
C GLU A 54 -16.44 -21.66 19.53
N SER A 55 -15.15 -21.54 19.17
CA SER A 55 -14.14 -20.92 20.02
C SER A 55 -14.26 -19.39 20.11
N GLY A 56 -15.08 -18.77 19.27
CA GLY A 56 -15.22 -17.31 19.18
C GLY A 56 -14.06 -16.59 18.51
N GLU A 57 -13.14 -17.34 17.88
CA GLU A 57 -12.02 -16.74 17.13
C GLU A 57 -12.50 -15.86 15.99
N LEU A 58 -13.55 -16.31 15.27
CA LEU A 58 -14.21 -15.53 14.23
C LEU A 58 -15.73 -15.51 14.46
N GLN A 59 -16.35 -14.36 14.20
CA GLN A 59 -17.79 -14.20 14.29
C GLN A 59 -18.47 -14.67 13.00
N ARG A 60 -19.50 -15.56 13.11
CA ARG A 60 -20.18 -16.12 11.95
C ARG A 60 -20.69 -15.07 10.97
N ASN A 61 -21.30 -13.99 11.46
CA ASN A 61 -21.88 -12.92 10.66
C ASN A 61 -20.86 -12.13 9.83
N SER A 62 -19.57 -12.14 10.22
CA SER A 62 -18.50 -11.44 9.50
C SER A 62 -17.74 -12.32 8.50
N VAL A 63 -17.81 -13.65 8.63
CA VAL A 63 -16.99 -14.57 7.85
C VAL A 63 -17.76 -15.58 7.00
N VAL A 64 -19.11 -15.64 7.13
CA VAL A 64 -19.97 -16.55 6.38
C VAL A 64 -21.02 -15.78 5.62
N ALA A 65 -21.07 -16.00 4.31
CA ALA A 65 -22.18 -15.56 3.44
C ALA A 65 -22.94 -16.78 2.92
N GLU A 66 -24.25 -16.69 2.87
CA GLU A 66 -25.12 -17.76 2.37
C GLU A 66 -25.80 -17.31 1.07
N ASN A 67 -25.58 -18.07 0.00
CA ASN A 67 -26.20 -17.81 -1.30
C ASN A 67 -27.06 -19.00 -1.73
N ALA A 68 -28.26 -18.71 -2.24
CA ALA A 68 -29.12 -19.71 -2.86
C ALA A 68 -28.62 -20.04 -4.27
N THR A 69 -28.32 -21.30 -4.54
CA THR A 69 -27.88 -21.78 -5.85
C THR A 69 -28.87 -22.83 -6.36
N THR A 70 -29.36 -22.67 -7.59
CA THR A 70 -30.21 -23.68 -8.22
C THR A 70 -29.32 -24.72 -8.89
N ALA A 71 -29.40 -25.97 -8.46
CA ALA A 71 -28.66 -27.08 -9.03
C ALA A 71 -29.30 -27.59 -10.33
N ALA A 72 -28.59 -28.46 -11.04
CA ALA A 72 -29.05 -29.05 -12.29
C ALA A 72 -30.33 -29.90 -12.18
N ASP A 73 -30.70 -30.29 -10.96
CA ASP A 73 -31.95 -30.97 -10.63
C ASP A 73 -33.15 -30.04 -10.47
N GLY A 74 -32.95 -28.71 -10.66
CA GLY A 74 -33.99 -27.68 -10.52
C GLY A 74 -34.28 -27.28 -9.07
N LYS A 75 -33.57 -27.86 -8.07
CA LYS A 75 -33.77 -27.52 -6.66
C LYS A 75 -32.82 -26.41 -6.22
N THR A 76 -33.32 -25.58 -5.33
CA THR A 76 -32.49 -24.50 -4.73
C THR A 76 -31.85 -25.00 -3.44
N TYR A 77 -30.52 -24.86 -3.37
CA TYR A 77 -29.71 -25.20 -2.21
C TYR A 77 -29.04 -23.94 -1.65
N THR A 78 -28.99 -23.83 -0.34
CA THR A 78 -28.21 -22.79 0.33
C THR A 78 -26.75 -23.24 0.44
N VAL A 79 -25.86 -22.48 -0.18
CA VAL A 79 -24.40 -22.73 -0.16
C VAL A 79 -23.74 -21.68 0.73
N SER A 80 -22.96 -22.13 1.72
CA SER A 80 -22.18 -21.25 2.57
C SER A 80 -20.83 -20.95 1.95
N TYR A 81 -20.49 -19.67 1.86
CA TYR A 81 -19.20 -19.15 1.43
C TYR A 81 -18.47 -18.58 2.66
N TYR A 82 -17.19 -18.75 2.68
CA TYR A 82 -16.31 -18.35 3.78
C TYR A 82 -15.26 -17.37 3.26
N ASN A 83 -15.06 -16.26 3.97
CA ASN A 83 -14.13 -15.22 3.57
C ASN A 83 -12.66 -15.61 3.81
N LEU A 84 -11.73 -14.72 3.44
CA LEU A 84 -10.30 -14.93 3.56
C LEU A 84 -9.86 -15.22 5.00
N ASP A 85 -10.46 -14.60 6.01
CA ASP A 85 -10.11 -14.82 7.42
C ASP A 85 -10.37 -16.28 7.82
N MET A 86 -11.53 -16.82 7.43
CA MET A 86 -11.86 -18.24 7.68
C MET A 86 -10.91 -19.17 6.91
N ILE A 87 -10.57 -18.84 5.65
CA ILE A 87 -9.65 -19.64 4.82
C ILE A 87 -8.26 -19.70 5.49
N ILE A 88 -7.76 -18.57 5.97
CA ILE A 88 -6.48 -18.47 6.68
C ILE A 88 -6.52 -19.30 7.96
N SER A 89 -7.56 -19.13 8.79
CA SER A 89 -7.71 -19.84 10.06
C SER A 89 -7.77 -21.37 9.88
N VAL A 90 -8.48 -21.84 8.84
CA VAL A 90 -8.50 -23.27 8.46
C VAL A 90 -7.13 -23.72 7.99
N GLY A 91 -6.45 -22.93 7.13
CA GLY A 91 -5.14 -23.25 6.57
C GLY A 91 -4.05 -23.44 7.63
N TYR A 92 -4.13 -22.68 8.72
CA TYR A 92 -3.20 -22.83 9.84
C TYR A 92 -3.45 -24.09 10.68
N ARG A 93 -4.68 -24.64 10.67
CA ARG A 93 -5.08 -25.83 11.43
C ARG A 93 -4.96 -27.15 10.67
N VAL A 94 -5.04 -27.07 9.34
CA VAL A 94 -5.06 -28.25 8.49
C VAL A 94 -3.71 -28.96 8.48
N ASN A 95 -3.68 -30.23 8.86
CA ASN A 95 -2.50 -31.09 8.77
C ASN A 95 -2.47 -31.79 7.41
N SER A 96 -1.97 -31.12 6.38
CA SER A 96 -1.74 -31.65 5.03
C SER A 96 -0.49 -31.06 4.41
N HIS A 97 0.05 -31.69 3.35
CA HIS A 97 1.17 -31.11 2.61
C HIS A 97 0.83 -29.72 2.03
N ARG A 98 -0.38 -29.57 1.49
CA ARG A 98 -0.90 -28.28 1.01
C ARG A 98 -1.04 -27.24 2.14
N GLY A 99 -1.48 -27.66 3.32
CA GLY A 99 -1.53 -26.76 4.48
C GLY A 99 -0.14 -26.29 4.91
N VAL A 100 0.88 -27.13 4.81
CA VAL A 100 2.28 -26.72 5.05
C VAL A 100 2.73 -25.69 4.00
N GLN A 101 2.50 -25.95 2.71
CA GLN A 101 2.85 -25.01 1.63
C GLN A 101 2.14 -23.67 1.79
N PHE A 102 0.85 -23.68 2.14
CA PHE A 102 0.07 -22.47 2.39
C PHE A 102 0.67 -21.66 3.55
N ARG A 103 1.00 -22.30 4.68
CA ARG A 103 1.62 -21.62 5.83
C ARG A 103 3.00 -21.04 5.48
N GLN A 104 3.82 -21.77 4.72
CA GLN A 104 5.12 -21.28 4.26
C GLN A 104 4.97 -20.03 3.38
N TRP A 105 4.03 -20.05 2.43
CA TRP A 105 3.72 -18.90 1.59
C TRP A 105 3.22 -17.71 2.42
N ALA A 106 2.23 -17.89 3.29
CA ALA A 106 1.70 -16.83 4.13
C ALA A 106 2.77 -16.24 5.05
N THR A 107 3.63 -17.10 5.63
CA THR A 107 4.76 -16.68 6.46
C THR A 107 5.77 -15.87 5.64
N GLN A 108 6.03 -16.25 4.39
CA GLN A 108 6.96 -15.53 3.53
C GLN A 108 6.44 -14.11 3.21
N VAL A 109 5.16 -13.98 2.85
CA VAL A 109 4.53 -12.67 2.59
C VAL A 109 4.58 -11.78 3.83
N LEU A 110 4.21 -12.32 4.99
CA LEU A 110 4.27 -11.58 6.25
C LEU A 110 5.70 -11.16 6.61
N LYS A 111 6.66 -12.06 6.42
CA LYS A 111 8.08 -11.77 6.67
C LYS A 111 8.62 -10.68 5.75
N GLU A 112 8.25 -10.70 4.47
CA GLU A 112 8.60 -9.61 3.54
C GLU A 112 8.04 -8.28 4.00
N TYR A 113 6.76 -8.24 4.33
CA TYR A 113 6.13 -7.02 4.85
C TYR A 113 6.79 -6.51 6.13
N MET A 114 7.10 -7.39 7.09
CA MET A 114 7.73 -6.99 8.35
C MET A 114 9.16 -6.48 8.19
N ILE A 115 9.93 -7.06 7.27
CA ILE A 115 11.34 -6.70 7.06
C ILE A 115 11.48 -5.51 6.12
N LYS A 116 10.74 -5.51 5.00
CA LYS A 116 10.87 -4.51 3.93
C LYS A 116 9.86 -3.36 4.07
N GLY A 117 8.77 -3.57 4.80
CA GLY A 117 7.63 -2.64 4.89
C GLY A 117 6.62 -2.78 3.74
N PHE A 118 6.83 -3.72 2.83
CA PHE A 118 5.91 -4.02 1.72
C PHE A 118 6.04 -5.48 1.27
N ALA A 119 4.97 -5.99 0.65
CA ALA A 119 4.95 -7.22 -0.13
C ALA A 119 4.13 -6.94 -1.40
N LEU A 120 4.66 -7.25 -2.58
CA LEU A 120 4.04 -6.95 -3.87
C LEU A 120 3.78 -8.23 -4.66
N ASN A 121 2.66 -8.24 -5.35
CA ASN A 121 2.34 -9.24 -6.37
C ASN A 121 2.51 -8.58 -7.75
N ASP A 122 3.71 -8.68 -8.30
CA ASP A 122 4.08 -8.04 -9.57
C ASP A 122 3.19 -8.48 -10.73
N ASP A 123 2.82 -9.76 -10.77
CA ASP A 123 2.00 -10.31 -11.85
C ASP A 123 0.57 -9.74 -11.79
N LEU A 124 0.01 -9.60 -10.60
CA LEU A 124 -1.28 -8.97 -10.40
C LEU A 124 -1.26 -7.49 -10.80
N LEU A 125 -0.21 -6.77 -10.42
CA LEU A 125 -0.07 -5.34 -10.72
C LEU A 125 0.19 -5.06 -12.20
N LYS A 126 0.85 -5.97 -12.92
CA LYS A 126 1.11 -5.85 -14.38
C LYS A 126 -0.10 -6.22 -15.22
N ASN A 127 -1.02 -7.03 -14.72
CA ASN A 127 -2.21 -7.43 -15.45
C ASN A 127 -3.26 -6.32 -15.43
N ALA A 128 -3.40 -5.60 -16.54
CA ALA A 128 -4.41 -4.56 -16.74
C ALA A 128 -5.82 -5.19 -16.67
N GLY A 129 -6.54 -4.96 -15.61
CA GLY A 129 -7.91 -5.46 -15.41
C GLY A 129 -8.36 -5.55 -13.96
N HIS A 130 -7.45 -5.38 -13.02
CA HIS A 130 -7.73 -5.44 -11.58
C HIS A 130 -7.78 -4.05 -10.90
N GLY A 131 -8.57 -3.12 -11.45
CA GLY A 131 -8.80 -1.83 -10.82
C GLY A 131 -7.58 -0.88 -10.87
N ASN A 132 -7.63 0.18 -10.06
CA ASN A 132 -6.63 1.25 -10.03
C ASN A 132 -5.47 0.96 -9.05
N TYR A 133 -5.24 -0.30 -8.65
CA TYR A 133 -4.23 -0.65 -7.63
C TYR A 133 -2.81 -0.26 -8.04
N PHE A 134 -2.49 -0.29 -9.34
CA PHE A 134 -1.20 0.17 -9.83
C PHE A 134 -1.04 1.68 -9.68
N ASP A 135 -2.08 2.45 -9.98
CA ASP A 135 -2.07 3.92 -9.82
C ASP A 135 -2.03 4.30 -8.33
N GLU A 136 -2.74 3.56 -7.47
CA GLU A 136 -2.67 3.71 -6.01
C GLU A 136 -1.25 3.47 -5.48
N LEU A 137 -0.61 2.37 -5.93
CA LEU A 137 0.78 2.07 -5.57
C LEU A 137 1.73 3.19 -6.01
N LEU A 138 1.58 3.69 -7.25
CA LEU A 138 2.39 4.80 -7.75
C LEU A 138 2.19 6.08 -6.94
N ALA A 139 0.94 6.41 -6.58
CA ALA A 139 0.64 7.57 -5.76
C ALA A 139 1.30 7.46 -4.38
N ARG A 140 1.23 6.28 -3.76
CA ARG A 140 1.84 5.99 -2.46
C ARG A 140 3.38 6.06 -2.52
N ILE A 141 4.00 5.53 -3.59
CA ILE A 141 5.46 5.64 -3.79
C ILE A 141 5.86 7.11 -3.93
N ARG A 142 5.12 7.91 -4.72
CA ARG A 142 5.38 9.35 -4.88
C ARG A 142 5.29 10.08 -3.55
N ASP A 143 4.26 9.80 -2.75
CA ASP A 143 4.10 10.40 -1.42
C ASP A 143 5.25 10.04 -0.46
N ILE A 144 5.68 8.78 -0.44
CA ILE A 144 6.84 8.36 0.36
C ILE A 144 8.11 9.09 -0.07
N ARG A 145 8.40 9.17 -1.37
CA ARG A 145 9.59 9.85 -1.91
C ARG A 145 9.57 11.35 -1.65
N SER A 146 8.40 11.99 -1.71
CA SER A 146 8.22 13.43 -1.46
C SER A 146 8.06 13.78 0.01
N SER A 147 8.03 12.78 0.92
CA SER A 147 8.03 13.06 2.35
C SER A 147 9.29 13.84 2.73
N GLU A 148 9.15 14.87 3.58
CA GLU A 148 10.21 15.81 3.91
C GLU A 148 11.53 15.11 4.29
N LYS A 149 11.46 14.09 5.12
CA LYS A 149 12.63 13.33 5.58
C LYS A 149 13.34 12.56 4.44
N VAL A 150 12.58 11.91 3.56
CA VAL A 150 13.16 11.12 2.44
C VAL A 150 13.69 12.07 1.39
N PHE A 151 12.93 13.10 1.05
CA PHE A 151 13.32 14.12 0.10
C PHE A 151 14.62 14.81 0.55
N TYR A 152 14.68 15.29 1.79
CA TYR A 152 15.89 15.92 2.35
C TYR A 152 17.13 15.02 2.22
N ARG A 153 17.00 13.75 2.64
CA ARG A 153 18.11 12.80 2.53
C ARG A 153 18.56 12.61 1.07
N LYS A 154 17.61 12.45 0.14
CA LYS A 154 17.91 12.26 -1.28
C LYS A 154 18.55 13.48 -1.91
N VAL A 155 18.06 14.67 -1.59
CA VAL A 155 18.69 15.92 -2.07
C VAL A 155 20.11 16.05 -1.53
N LEU A 156 20.37 15.71 -0.27
CA LEU A 156 21.73 15.71 0.27
C LEU A 156 22.65 14.69 -0.43
N GLU A 157 22.15 13.47 -0.69
CA GLU A 157 22.90 12.43 -1.42
C GLU A 157 23.28 12.93 -2.83
N ILE A 158 22.34 13.54 -3.56
CA ILE A 158 22.57 14.10 -4.89
C ILE A 158 23.56 15.28 -4.82
N TYR A 159 23.36 16.14 -3.85
CA TYR A 159 24.15 17.34 -3.65
C TYR A 159 25.61 17.03 -3.31
N ALA A 160 25.82 15.95 -2.53
CA ALA A 160 27.16 15.45 -2.22
C ALA A 160 27.97 15.01 -3.46
N LEU A 161 27.30 14.86 -4.62
CA LEU A 161 27.95 14.57 -5.90
C LEU A 161 28.39 15.84 -6.66
N SER A 162 28.05 17.04 -6.17
CA SER A 162 28.47 18.31 -6.77
C SER A 162 29.98 18.51 -6.61
N ILE A 163 30.60 19.09 -7.63
CA ILE A 163 32.06 19.30 -7.66
C ILE A 163 32.52 20.26 -6.54
N ASP A 164 31.65 21.23 -6.21
CA ASP A 164 31.89 22.29 -5.22
C ASP A 164 31.15 22.05 -3.90
N TYR A 165 30.76 20.79 -3.60
CA TYR A 165 30.07 20.48 -2.36
C TYR A 165 31.01 20.59 -1.15
N ASP A 166 30.58 21.41 -0.15
CA ASP A 166 31.18 21.46 1.16
C ASP A 166 30.06 21.39 2.24
N PRO A 167 29.99 20.31 3.03
CA PRO A 167 28.93 20.12 4.03
C PRO A 167 28.96 21.13 5.19
N ARG A 168 30.03 21.91 5.32
CA ARG A 168 30.23 22.87 6.40
C ARG A 168 29.73 24.28 6.07
N THR A 169 29.32 24.52 4.82
CA THR A 169 28.91 25.85 4.38
C THR A 169 27.43 26.10 4.64
N GLU A 170 27.09 27.33 5.04
CA GLU A 170 25.73 27.87 5.13
C GLU A 170 24.97 27.72 3.79
N THR A 171 25.70 27.67 2.69
CA THR A 171 25.23 27.51 1.32
C THR A 171 24.39 26.23 1.14
N THR A 172 24.74 25.13 1.81
CA THR A 172 24.00 23.86 1.72
C THR A 172 22.60 23.97 2.34
N GLN A 173 22.47 24.63 3.49
CA GLN A 173 21.15 24.82 4.12
C GLN A 173 20.28 25.79 3.32
N GLN A 174 20.88 26.83 2.77
CA GLN A 174 20.18 27.83 1.97
C GLN A 174 19.72 27.23 0.63
N PHE A 175 20.51 26.39 0.02
CA PHE A 175 20.12 25.67 -1.18
C PHE A 175 18.87 24.80 -0.95
N PHE A 176 18.86 24.01 0.11
CA PHE A 176 17.73 23.15 0.42
C PHE A 176 16.42 23.96 0.56
N LYS A 177 16.46 25.05 1.32
CA LYS A 177 15.32 25.96 1.44
C LYS A 177 14.89 26.53 0.08
N THR A 178 15.86 26.86 -0.78
CA THR A 178 15.58 27.40 -2.13
C THR A 178 14.90 26.35 -2.99
N VAL A 179 15.39 25.12 -3.02
CA VAL A 179 14.79 24.01 -3.79
C VAL A 179 13.37 23.73 -3.30
N GLN A 180 13.18 23.61 -1.99
CA GLN A 180 11.86 23.38 -1.39
C GLN A 180 10.88 24.49 -1.77
N ASN A 181 11.26 25.77 -1.63
CA ASN A 181 10.42 26.90 -1.97
C ASN A 181 10.09 26.95 -3.47
N LYS A 182 11.05 26.66 -4.34
CA LYS A 182 10.79 26.59 -5.79
C LYS A 182 9.79 25.50 -6.15
N MET A 183 9.86 24.33 -5.49
CA MET A 183 8.91 23.23 -5.69
C MET A 183 7.50 23.59 -5.22
N HIS A 184 7.38 24.19 -4.05
CA HIS A 184 6.10 24.70 -3.55
C HIS A 184 5.54 25.74 -4.52
N PHE A 185 6.35 26.71 -4.91
CA PHE A 185 5.92 27.76 -5.85
C PHE A 185 5.47 27.17 -7.20
N ALA A 186 6.18 26.19 -7.72
CA ALA A 186 5.80 25.52 -8.97
C ALA A 186 4.50 24.70 -8.83
N ALA A 187 4.20 24.18 -7.63
CA ALA A 187 3.02 23.38 -7.39
C ALA A 187 1.74 24.22 -7.22
N HIS A 188 1.82 25.34 -6.51
CA HIS A 188 0.62 26.11 -6.12
C HIS A 188 0.84 27.64 -6.04
N GLY A 189 1.97 28.17 -6.52
CA GLY A 189 2.20 29.61 -6.65
C GLY A 189 2.66 30.32 -5.36
N HIS A 190 2.92 29.60 -4.27
CA HIS A 190 3.35 30.15 -2.98
C HIS A 190 4.58 29.40 -2.46
N THR A 191 5.42 30.08 -1.70
CA THR A 191 6.50 29.42 -0.96
C THR A 191 5.93 28.68 0.25
N ALA A 192 6.70 27.77 0.84
CA ALA A 192 6.28 27.05 2.03
C ALA A 192 5.89 27.98 3.19
N ALA A 193 6.62 29.07 3.40
CA ALA A 193 6.32 30.04 4.44
C ALA A 193 5.03 30.84 4.18
N GLU A 194 4.77 31.22 2.91
CA GLU A 194 3.55 31.91 2.51
C GLU A 194 2.32 30.99 2.70
N VAL A 195 2.41 29.72 2.35
CA VAL A 195 1.31 28.76 2.60
C VAL A 195 0.94 28.71 4.09
N ILE A 196 1.92 28.60 4.96
CA ILE A 196 1.66 28.59 6.41
C ILE A 196 1.05 29.91 6.85
N TYR A 197 1.62 31.04 6.41
CA TYR A 197 1.14 32.37 6.79
C TYR A 197 -0.31 32.62 6.36
N ASP A 198 -0.66 32.22 5.14
CA ASP A 198 -1.97 32.50 4.56
C ASP A 198 -3.07 31.54 5.06
N ARG A 199 -2.70 30.30 5.39
CA ARG A 199 -3.66 29.23 5.71
C ARG A 199 -3.76 28.86 7.18
N ALA A 200 -2.72 29.11 7.97
CA ALA A 200 -2.75 28.87 9.40
C ALA A 200 -3.64 29.91 10.09
N ASN A 201 -4.75 29.47 10.65
CA ASN A 201 -5.66 30.34 11.38
C ASN A 201 -6.19 29.64 12.64
N ALA A 202 -5.96 30.26 13.80
CA ALA A 202 -6.40 29.73 15.09
C ALA A 202 -7.94 29.63 15.24
N GLU A 203 -8.69 30.36 14.41
CA GLU A 203 -10.17 30.30 14.39
C GLU A 203 -10.73 29.14 13.56
N ASN A 204 -9.89 28.53 12.71
CA ASN A 204 -10.29 27.38 11.92
C ASN A 204 -10.10 26.07 12.70
N ASP A 205 -10.93 25.08 12.40
CA ASP A 205 -10.75 23.74 12.90
C ASP A 205 -9.34 23.24 12.57
N PHE A 206 -8.66 22.70 13.59
CA PHE A 206 -7.29 22.20 13.48
C PHE A 206 -6.29 23.22 12.91
N MET A 207 -6.51 24.50 13.15
CA MET A 207 -5.68 25.60 12.64
C MET A 207 -5.59 25.70 11.12
N GLY A 208 -6.54 25.12 10.39
CA GLY A 208 -6.55 25.05 8.92
C GLY A 208 -5.68 23.96 8.31
N LEU A 209 -5.14 23.04 9.11
CA LEU A 209 -4.45 21.86 8.60
C LEU A 209 -5.43 20.93 7.86
N THR A 210 -4.97 20.36 6.77
CA THR A 210 -5.69 19.33 5.98
C THR A 210 -5.23 17.93 6.36
N THR A 211 -4.01 17.80 6.92
CA THR A 211 -3.41 16.49 7.26
C THR A 211 -2.61 16.59 8.56
N TRP A 212 -2.82 15.64 9.48
CA TRP A 212 -2.03 15.48 10.72
C TRP A 212 -2.11 14.04 11.23
N ARG A 213 -1.34 13.69 12.28
CA ARG A 213 -1.36 12.39 12.93
C ARG A 213 -2.08 12.46 14.28
N GLY A 214 -2.83 11.41 14.60
CA GLY A 214 -3.52 11.34 15.90
C GLY A 214 -4.81 12.15 15.96
N ALA A 215 -5.31 12.41 17.19
CA ALA A 215 -6.57 13.10 17.41
C ALA A 215 -6.51 14.61 17.21
N LEU A 216 -5.36 15.23 17.48
CA LEU A 216 -5.13 16.67 17.36
C LEU A 216 -3.77 16.93 16.72
N PRO A 217 -3.63 17.98 15.90
CA PRO A 217 -2.35 18.36 15.31
C PRO A 217 -1.35 18.84 16.38
N THR A 218 -0.09 18.53 16.18
CA THR A 218 1.02 18.97 17.00
C THR A 218 1.60 20.28 16.46
N LYS A 219 2.36 21.00 17.31
CA LYS A 219 3.10 22.21 16.88
C LYS A 219 4.05 21.90 15.71
N GLN A 220 4.72 20.74 15.73
CA GLN A 220 5.62 20.34 14.65
C GLN A 220 4.88 20.13 13.33
N GLU A 221 3.67 19.60 13.37
CA GLU A 221 2.85 19.43 12.17
C GLU A 221 2.32 20.76 11.63
N ALA A 222 2.04 21.73 12.51
CA ALA A 222 1.64 23.08 12.12
C ALA A 222 2.78 23.90 11.47
N GLU A 223 4.02 23.49 11.63
CA GLU A 223 5.20 24.12 11.01
C GLU A 223 5.54 23.53 9.62
N VAL A 224 4.77 22.54 9.15
CA VAL A 224 4.98 21.87 7.85
C VAL A 224 3.96 22.36 6.84
N ALA A 225 4.40 23.11 5.83
CA ALA A 225 3.52 23.70 4.80
C ALA A 225 2.68 22.66 4.05
N LYS A 226 3.24 21.46 3.79
CA LYS A 226 2.53 20.35 3.11
C LYS A 226 1.22 19.98 3.82
N ASN A 227 1.14 20.15 5.14
CA ASN A 227 -0.04 19.82 5.92
C ASN A 227 -1.22 20.79 5.75
N TYR A 228 -1.04 21.88 5.03
CA TYR A 228 -2.08 22.86 4.68
C TYR A 228 -2.52 22.78 3.21
N LEU A 229 -1.95 21.87 2.43
CA LEU A 229 -2.24 21.74 1.01
C LEU A 229 -3.51 20.90 0.78
N SER A 230 -4.24 21.21 -0.29
CA SER A 230 -5.31 20.36 -0.78
C SER A 230 -4.75 19.07 -1.40
N GLU A 231 -5.60 18.07 -1.63
CA GLU A 231 -5.20 16.81 -2.28
C GLU A 231 -4.56 17.04 -3.66
N ASP A 232 -5.14 17.93 -4.47
CA ASP A 232 -4.61 18.26 -5.79
C ASP A 232 -3.24 18.96 -5.72
N GLU A 233 -3.07 19.87 -4.76
CA GLU A 233 -1.79 20.55 -4.52
C GLU A 233 -0.71 19.59 -4.04
N VAL A 234 -1.08 18.64 -3.17
CA VAL A 234 -0.18 17.57 -2.71
C VAL A 234 0.22 16.66 -3.87
N ASP A 235 -0.72 16.23 -4.71
CA ASP A 235 -0.41 15.40 -5.88
C ASP A 235 0.53 16.14 -6.85
N MET A 236 0.27 17.41 -7.13
CA MET A 236 1.12 18.23 -7.99
C MET A 236 2.53 18.37 -7.40
N LEU A 237 2.64 18.71 -6.11
CA LEU A 237 3.92 18.81 -5.40
C LEU A 237 4.68 17.48 -5.45
N ASN A 238 4.00 16.37 -5.18
CA ASN A 238 4.58 15.04 -5.22
C ASN A 238 5.13 14.69 -6.61
N ARG A 239 4.43 15.07 -7.68
CA ARG A 239 4.89 14.86 -9.07
C ARG A 239 6.13 15.69 -9.38
N ILE A 240 6.15 16.97 -9.00
CA ILE A 240 7.29 17.86 -9.21
C ILE A 240 8.53 17.35 -8.47
N VAL A 241 8.36 16.96 -7.19
CA VAL A 241 9.45 16.39 -6.38
C VAL A 241 10.01 15.13 -7.03
N ASN A 242 9.15 14.20 -7.49
CA ASN A 242 9.60 12.97 -8.13
C ASN A 242 10.33 13.24 -9.45
N LEU A 243 9.81 14.15 -10.28
CA LEU A 243 10.47 14.56 -11.53
C LEU A 243 11.88 15.13 -11.28
N TYR A 244 12.02 15.97 -10.26
CA TYR A 244 13.31 16.53 -9.87
C TYR A 244 14.29 15.42 -9.41
N LEU A 245 13.84 14.51 -8.54
CA LEU A 245 14.67 13.42 -8.06
C LEU A 245 15.08 12.47 -9.19
N ASP A 246 14.17 12.14 -10.10
CA ASP A 246 14.47 11.28 -11.25
C ASP A 246 15.49 11.95 -12.21
N PHE A 247 15.34 13.23 -12.46
CA PHE A 247 16.29 14.00 -13.24
C PHE A 247 17.68 14.03 -12.58
N ALA A 248 17.73 14.32 -11.29
CA ALA A 248 18.97 14.39 -10.54
C ALA A 248 19.68 13.02 -10.45
N GLU A 249 18.93 11.94 -10.22
CA GLU A 249 19.46 10.57 -10.24
C GLU A 249 20.01 10.20 -11.63
N LEU A 250 19.35 10.64 -12.72
CA LEU A 250 19.83 10.42 -14.08
C LEU A 250 21.15 11.14 -14.35
N GLN A 251 21.28 12.42 -13.95
CA GLN A 251 22.50 13.19 -14.11
C GLN A 251 23.66 12.55 -13.31
N ALA A 252 23.41 12.16 -12.07
CA ALA A 252 24.39 11.48 -11.24
C ALA A 252 24.87 10.16 -11.86
N LYS A 253 23.93 9.35 -12.36
CA LYS A 253 24.23 8.06 -13.00
C LYS A 253 24.99 8.23 -14.32
N SER A 254 24.73 9.31 -15.05
CA SER A 254 25.40 9.65 -16.30
C SER A 254 26.78 10.29 -16.07
N HIS A 255 27.22 10.46 -14.82
CA HIS A 255 28.49 11.12 -14.44
C HIS A 255 28.65 12.53 -15.05
N VAL A 256 27.52 13.26 -15.22
CA VAL A 256 27.55 14.64 -15.69
C VAL A 256 28.08 15.51 -14.56
N PRO A 257 29.19 16.27 -14.78
CA PRO A 257 29.70 17.16 -13.76
C PRO A 257 28.71 18.28 -13.48
N MET A 258 28.24 18.39 -12.26
CA MET A 258 27.27 19.41 -11.83
C MET A 258 27.87 20.23 -10.68
N TYR A 259 27.66 21.53 -10.71
CA TYR A 259 27.92 22.41 -9.57
C TYR A 259 26.63 22.59 -8.75
N MET A 260 26.78 23.01 -7.49
CA MET A 260 25.61 23.24 -6.60
C MET A 260 24.58 24.20 -7.21
N LYS A 261 25.01 25.17 -8.02
CA LYS A 261 24.12 26.13 -8.70
C LYS A 261 23.33 25.55 -9.89
N ASP A 262 23.74 24.40 -10.40
CA ASP A 262 23.18 23.76 -11.61
C ASP A 262 22.00 22.86 -11.29
N TRP A 263 21.79 22.53 -9.99
CA TRP A 263 20.66 21.75 -9.47
C TRP A 263 19.44 22.64 -9.16
#